data_1e81c509a16483061111a043533a06fb
#
_entry.id   1e81c509a16483061111a043533a06fb
#
_cell.length_a   1.000
_cell.length_b   1.000
_cell.length_c   1.000
_cell.angle_alpha   90.00
_cell.angle_beta   90.00
_cell.angle_gamma   90.00
#
_symmetry.space_group_name_H-M   'P 1'
#
loop_
_entity.id
_entity.type
_entity.pdbx_description
1 polymer ?
#
loop_
_entity_poly.entity_id
_entity_poly.type
_entity_poly.pdbx_seq_one_letter_code
_entity_poly.pdbx_strand_id
1 'polypeptide(L)'
;SFKGRLLASDDHRWGLWFAYTQQSQWQLYSPDISRPFRETNYMPELFGSFRPGVDIGGWQWNLLNFGYTHQSNGRSDPISRSWDRLFVEAGFERDNFVLLARAWTRITPSDYEDDNPDIVDYYGHGEITGIYKWRDNSFTLMGRGNLSTGKGAAQFTWASRPLLGPLRGYVQV
;
A
#
# COMPACT_ATOMS: atom_id res chain seq x y z
N SER A 1 -0.42 9.83 4.07
CA SER A 1 0.89 9.31 3.59
C SER A 1 1.68 10.40 2.87
N PHE A 2 2.98 10.28 2.92
CA PHE A 2 3.90 11.06 2.09
C PHE A 2 4.99 10.16 1.50
N LYS A 3 5.66 10.65 0.44
CA LYS A 3 6.75 9.94 -0.22
C LYS A 3 7.78 10.97 -0.67
N GLY A 4 9.05 10.72 -0.38
CA GLY A 4 10.17 11.56 -0.76
C GLY A 4 11.24 10.77 -1.49
N ARG A 5 11.83 11.36 -2.53
CA ARG A 5 12.97 10.78 -3.23
C ARG A 5 14.26 11.21 -2.53
N LEU A 6 15.05 10.23 -2.13
CA LEU A 6 16.33 10.43 -1.45
C LEU A 6 17.49 10.57 -2.45
N LEU A 7 17.51 9.70 -3.46
CA LEU A 7 18.52 9.66 -4.51
C LEU A 7 17.88 9.36 -5.86
N ALA A 8 18.52 9.78 -6.94
CA ALA A 8 18.14 9.41 -8.29
C ALA A 8 19.37 9.36 -9.19
N SER A 9 19.33 8.54 -10.25
CA SER A 9 20.27 8.61 -11.36
C SER A 9 20.03 9.84 -12.21
N ASP A 10 21.06 10.29 -12.95
CA ASP A 10 20.97 11.44 -13.83
C ASP A 10 19.94 11.23 -14.96
N ASP A 11 19.81 10.01 -15.44
CA ASP A 11 18.82 9.59 -16.46
C ASP A 11 17.42 9.35 -15.89
N HIS A 12 17.22 9.53 -14.59
CA HIS A 12 15.96 9.29 -13.85
C HIS A 12 15.38 7.88 -14.02
N ARG A 13 16.18 6.90 -14.40
CA ARG A 13 15.73 5.51 -14.56
C ARG A 13 15.65 4.75 -13.26
N TRP A 14 16.42 5.15 -12.24
CA TRP A 14 16.31 4.58 -10.91
C TRP A 14 16.38 5.66 -9.83
N GLY A 15 15.89 5.34 -8.66
CA GLY A 15 15.94 6.21 -7.49
C GLY A 15 15.69 5.46 -6.20
N LEU A 16 16.22 6.00 -5.11
CA LEU A 16 15.93 5.55 -3.75
C LEU A 16 14.87 6.45 -3.14
N TRP A 17 13.85 5.84 -2.53
CA TRP A 17 12.70 6.52 -1.99
C TRP A 17 12.44 6.12 -0.54
N PHE A 18 11.97 7.08 0.22
CA PHE A 18 11.35 6.86 1.52
C PHE A 18 9.87 7.21 1.42
N ALA A 19 9.01 6.36 2.00
CA ALA A 19 7.60 6.64 2.14
C ALA A 19 7.15 6.38 3.57
N TYR A 20 6.09 7.08 3.98
CA TYR A 20 5.48 6.88 5.28
C TYR A 20 3.96 6.96 5.12
N THR A 21 3.29 5.92 5.59
CA THR A 21 1.83 5.87 5.64
C THR A 21 1.38 5.72 7.08
N GLN A 22 0.41 6.51 7.48
CA GLN A 22 -0.30 6.36 8.74
C GLN A 22 -1.77 6.14 8.43
N GLN A 23 -2.36 5.11 9.04
CA GLN A 23 -3.77 4.79 8.93
C GLN A 23 -4.37 4.75 10.33
N SER A 24 -5.34 5.61 10.59
CA SER A 24 -6.05 5.67 11.86
C SER A 24 -7.51 5.30 11.64
N GLN A 25 -8.03 4.40 12.47
CA GLN A 25 -9.45 4.03 12.48
C GLN A 25 -10.15 4.76 13.60
N TRP A 26 -11.14 5.55 13.25
CA TRP A 26 -11.89 6.38 14.19
C TRP A 26 -13.30 5.83 14.38
N GLN A 27 -13.75 5.76 15.65
CA GLN A 27 -15.10 5.32 16.02
C GLN A 27 -16.06 6.52 16.03
N LEU A 28 -16.51 6.95 14.86
CA LEU A 28 -17.37 8.13 14.73
C LEU A 28 -18.79 7.92 15.30
N TYR A 29 -19.30 6.68 15.28
CA TYR A 29 -20.70 6.35 15.59
C TYR A 29 -20.91 5.66 16.94
N SER A 30 -19.90 5.71 17.84
CA SER A 30 -19.99 5.10 19.19
C SER A 30 -19.70 6.14 20.27
N PRO A 31 -20.63 7.10 20.51
CA PRO A 31 -20.41 8.20 21.45
C PRO A 31 -20.26 7.74 22.90
N ASP A 32 -20.81 6.59 23.27
CA ASP A 32 -20.78 6.06 24.63
C ASP A 32 -19.42 5.47 25.01
N ILE A 33 -18.57 5.18 24.04
CA ILE A 33 -17.20 4.69 24.24
C ILE A 33 -16.24 5.78 23.81
N SER A 34 -16.04 6.76 24.65
CA SER A 34 -15.24 7.97 24.41
C SER A 34 -13.74 7.70 24.10
N ARG A 35 -13.44 6.94 23.06
CA ARG A 35 -12.09 6.82 22.50
C ARG A 35 -12.12 7.18 21.02
N PRO A 36 -11.59 8.35 20.64
CA PRO A 36 -11.69 8.86 19.27
C PRO A 36 -10.95 7.99 18.24
N PHE A 37 -9.88 7.30 18.65
CA PHE A 37 -9.14 6.39 17.78
C PHE A 37 -9.13 4.97 18.34
N ARG A 38 -9.59 4.03 17.51
CA ARG A 38 -9.57 2.60 17.83
C ARG A 38 -8.18 2.00 17.63
N GLU A 39 -7.57 2.33 16.51
CA GLU A 39 -6.28 1.80 16.08
C GLU A 39 -5.57 2.83 15.22
N THR A 40 -4.26 2.88 15.34
CA THR A 40 -3.40 3.65 14.42
C THR A 40 -2.24 2.75 14.00
N ASN A 41 -2.05 2.60 12.71
CA ASN A 41 -0.94 1.86 12.12
C ASN A 41 0.02 2.80 11.44
N TYR A 42 1.31 2.61 11.69
CA TYR A 42 2.44 3.35 11.14
C TYR A 42 3.19 2.45 10.17
N MET A 43 3.43 2.90 8.95
CA MET A 43 4.10 2.13 7.90
C MET A 43 5.19 2.95 7.22
N PRO A 44 6.41 3.00 7.76
CA PRO A 44 7.59 3.47 7.03
C PRO A 44 8.03 2.45 5.99
N GLU A 45 8.47 2.94 4.82
CA GLU A 45 8.99 2.15 3.71
C GLU A 45 10.27 2.78 3.17
N LEU A 46 11.24 1.93 2.84
CA LEU A 46 12.44 2.31 2.09
C LEU A 46 12.56 1.40 0.87
N PHE A 47 12.64 1.99 -0.33
CA PHE A 47 12.65 1.19 -1.55
C PHE A 47 13.43 1.83 -2.70
N GLY A 48 14.06 0.97 -3.49
CA GLY A 48 14.55 1.29 -4.82
C GLY A 48 13.41 1.26 -5.84
N SER A 49 13.39 2.22 -6.74
CA SER A 49 12.45 2.28 -7.86
C SER A 49 13.22 2.33 -9.16
N PHE A 50 12.82 1.51 -10.13
CA PHE A 50 13.41 1.42 -11.45
C PHE A 50 12.32 1.54 -12.52
N ARG A 51 12.66 2.20 -13.64
CA ARG A 51 11.79 2.33 -14.81
C ARG A 51 12.31 1.46 -15.95
N PRO A 52 11.71 0.27 -16.17
CA PRO A 52 12.12 -0.62 -17.27
C PRO A 52 11.90 -0.03 -18.65
N GLY A 53 10.76 0.61 -18.88
CA GLY A 53 10.42 1.22 -20.18
C GLY A 53 10.22 0.17 -21.28
N VAL A 54 9.61 -0.98 -20.97
CA VAL A 54 9.43 -2.13 -21.87
C VAL A 54 7.97 -2.26 -22.24
N ASP A 55 7.67 -2.44 -23.53
CA ASP A 55 6.34 -2.81 -24.00
C ASP A 55 6.16 -4.33 -23.95
N ILE A 56 5.06 -4.78 -23.34
CA ILE A 56 4.67 -6.17 -23.24
C ILE A 56 3.22 -6.30 -23.74
N GLY A 57 3.05 -6.57 -25.03
CA GLY A 57 1.73 -6.75 -25.63
C GLY A 57 0.82 -5.53 -25.54
N GLY A 58 1.37 -4.34 -25.70
CA GLY A 58 0.67 -3.06 -25.61
C GLY A 58 0.52 -2.52 -24.18
N TRP A 59 1.10 -3.17 -23.19
CA TRP A 59 1.24 -2.66 -21.82
C TRP A 59 2.65 -2.14 -21.62
N GLN A 60 2.79 -0.90 -21.17
CA GLN A 60 4.07 -0.30 -20.82
C GLN A 60 4.45 -0.68 -19.39
N TRP A 61 5.48 -1.48 -19.23
CA TRP A 61 6.06 -1.76 -17.92
C TRP A 61 6.96 -0.60 -17.49
N ASN A 62 6.43 0.30 -16.67
CA ASN A 62 7.08 1.56 -16.31
C ASN A 62 7.52 1.64 -14.83
N LEU A 63 7.21 0.65 -14.02
CA LEU A 63 7.55 0.65 -12.60
C LEU A 63 8.02 -0.73 -12.16
N LEU A 64 9.17 -0.75 -11.47
CA LEU A 64 9.63 -1.86 -10.66
C LEU A 64 10.19 -1.29 -9.36
N ASN A 65 9.53 -1.57 -8.26
CA ASN A 65 9.99 -1.22 -6.92
C ASN A 65 10.45 -2.48 -6.19
N PHE A 66 11.49 -2.33 -5.37
CA PHE A 66 11.95 -3.35 -4.44
C PHE A 66 12.34 -2.67 -3.14
N GLY A 67 11.87 -3.17 -2.00
CA GLY A 67 12.11 -2.51 -0.74
C GLY A 67 11.67 -3.26 0.49
N TYR A 68 11.74 -2.52 1.59
CA TYR A 68 11.40 -2.95 2.93
C TYR A 68 10.28 -2.08 3.48
N THR A 69 9.33 -2.71 4.17
CA THR A 69 8.24 -2.06 4.90
C THR A 69 8.20 -2.59 6.32
N HIS A 70 8.25 -1.68 7.28
CA HIS A 70 7.83 -1.94 8.66
C HIS A 70 6.39 -1.49 8.85
N GLN A 71 5.60 -2.23 9.62
CA GLN A 71 4.27 -1.80 10.04
C GLN A 71 4.07 -2.12 11.51
N SER A 72 3.64 -1.14 12.30
CA SER A 72 3.33 -1.34 13.71
C SER A 72 2.17 -0.46 14.16
N ASN A 73 1.51 -0.87 15.25
CA ASN A 73 0.48 -0.05 15.91
C ASN A 73 1.07 0.90 16.97
N GLY A 74 2.39 0.90 17.18
CA GLY A 74 3.08 1.79 18.13
C GLY A 74 2.76 1.52 19.59
N ARG A 75 2.26 0.34 19.93
CA ARG A 75 1.92 -0.05 21.31
C ARG A 75 2.96 -1.02 21.86
N SER A 76 3.07 -1.07 23.19
CA SER A 76 3.89 -2.05 23.91
C SER A 76 3.15 -3.37 24.12
N ASP A 77 3.89 -4.43 24.46
CA ASP A 77 3.30 -5.72 24.83
C ASP A 77 2.31 -5.60 26.00
N PRO A 78 1.28 -6.45 26.01
CA PRO A 78 0.92 -7.56 25.10
C PRO A 78 0.03 -7.11 23.92
N ILE A 79 -0.15 -5.83 23.71
CA ILE A 79 -1.02 -5.26 22.65
C ILE A 79 -0.24 -4.72 21.47
N SER A 80 1.07 -4.92 21.45
CA SER A 80 1.93 -4.68 20.29
C SER A 80 1.45 -5.49 19.09
N ARG A 81 1.47 -4.88 17.92
CA ARG A 81 1.23 -5.55 16.62
C ARG A 81 2.19 -4.94 15.63
N SER A 82 3.22 -5.70 15.30
CA SER A 82 4.23 -5.29 14.34
C SER A 82 4.57 -6.41 13.37
N TRP A 83 5.06 -6.06 12.22
CA TRP A 83 5.63 -6.98 11.26
C TRP A 83 6.44 -6.29 10.17
N ASP A 84 7.41 -7.01 9.67
CA ASP A 84 8.38 -6.57 8.68
C ASP A 84 8.23 -7.36 7.39
N ARG A 85 8.44 -6.69 6.24
CA ARG A 85 8.29 -7.27 4.91
C ARG A 85 9.38 -6.79 3.96
N LEU A 86 9.90 -7.70 3.16
CA LEU A 86 10.49 -7.34 1.87
C LEU A 86 9.42 -7.43 0.80
N PHE A 87 9.40 -6.49 -0.12
CA PHE A 87 8.44 -6.47 -1.20
C PHE A 87 9.06 -6.20 -2.56
N VAL A 88 8.39 -6.67 -3.59
CA VAL A 88 8.58 -6.27 -4.98
C VAL A 88 7.24 -5.80 -5.54
N GLU A 89 7.24 -4.75 -6.35
CA GLU A 89 6.05 -4.20 -6.99
C GLU A 89 6.35 -3.89 -8.44
N ALA A 90 5.51 -4.36 -9.35
CA ALA A 90 5.56 -4.04 -10.77
C ALA A 90 4.34 -3.21 -11.17
N GLY A 91 4.55 -2.22 -12.05
CA GLY A 91 3.48 -1.35 -12.54
C GLY A 91 3.45 -1.29 -14.05
N PHE A 92 2.26 -1.48 -14.61
CA PHE A 92 1.98 -1.52 -16.03
C PHE A 92 0.92 -0.48 -16.38
N GLU A 93 1.08 0.17 -17.52
CA GLU A 93 0.17 1.20 -18.01
C GLU A 93 -0.29 0.88 -19.42
N ARG A 94 -1.57 1.07 -19.68
CA ARG A 94 -2.16 1.00 -21.01
C ARG A 94 -3.33 1.97 -21.11
N ASP A 95 -3.25 2.96 -21.99
CA ASP A 95 -4.26 4.01 -22.18
C ASP A 95 -4.63 4.67 -20.83
N ASN A 96 -5.86 4.47 -20.38
CA ASN A 96 -6.38 5.01 -19.12
C ASN A 96 -6.26 4.04 -17.94
N PHE A 97 -5.65 2.85 -18.14
CA PHE A 97 -5.49 1.84 -17.10
C PHE A 97 -4.08 1.81 -16.54
N VAL A 98 -3.98 1.64 -15.24
CA VAL A 98 -2.76 1.29 -14.52
C VAL A 98 -3.02 0.02 -13.73
N LEU A 99 -2.11 -0.95 -13.82
CA LEU A 99 -2.12 -2.16 -13.04
C LEU A 99 -0.86 -2.20 -12.19
N LEU A 100 -1.03 -2.36 -10.88
CA LEU A 100 0.05 -2.58 -9.94
C LEU A 100 -0.08 -3.99 -9.37
N ALA A 101 1.01 -4.74 -9.36
CA ALA A 101 1.11 -6.04 -8.72
C ALA A 101 2.24 -5.99 -7.71
N ARG A 102 1.92 -6.18 -6.43
CA ARG A 102 2.86 -6.16 -5.31
C ARG A 102 2.87 -7.52 -4.62
N ALA A 103 4.04 -8.09 -4.42
CA ALA A 103 4.25 -9.31 -3.66
C ALA A 103 5.21 -9.03 -2.51
N TRP A 104 5.06 -9.77 -1.41
CA TRP A 104 5.94 -9.62 -0.24
C TRP A 104 6.21 -10.94 0.46
N THR A 105 7.31 -10.96 1.18
CA THR A 105 7.62 -12.00 2.16
C THR A 105 7.79 -11.36 3.53
N ARG A 106 7.27 -12.01 4.54
CA ARG A 106 7.45 -11.59 5.93
C ARG A 106 8.87 -11.91 6.39
N ILE A 107 9.46 -10.99 7.14
CA ILE A 107 10.70 -11.21 7.89
C ILE A 107 10.28 -11.47 9.34
N THR A 108 10.61 -12.65 9.87
CA THR A 108 10.36 -12.98 11.28
C THR A 108 11.70 -12.97 11.99
N PRO A 109 11.94 -12.08 12.96
CA PRO A 109 13.12 -12.12 13.79
C PRO A 109 13.18 -13.42 14.58
N SER A 110 14.35 -14.06 14.65
CA SER A 110 14.53 -15.34 15.37
C SER A 110 14.46 -15.24 16.89
N ASP A 111 14.61 -14.01 17.44
CA ASP A 111 14.87 -13.78 18.86
C ASP A 111 13.76 -13.02 19.60
N TYR A 112 12.64 -12.74 18.95
CA TYR A 112 11.50 -12.03 19.54
C TYR A 112 10.24 -12.88 19.49
N GLU A 113 9.39 -12.76 20.52
CA GLU A 113 8.01 -13.21 20.42
C GLU A 113 7.32 -12.53 19.24
N ASP A 114 6.68 -13.32 18.42
CA ASP A 114 5.98 -12.84 17.24
C ASP A 114 4.66 -12.19 17.63
N ASP A 115 4.60 -10.86 17.63
CA ASP A 115 3.41 -10.07 17.99
C ASP A 115 2.21 -10.32 17.06
N ASN A 116 2.43 -10.96 15.91
CA ASN A 116 1.42 -11.01 14.85
C ASN A 116 1.52 -12.29 14.01
N PRO A 117 1.49 -13.49 14.65
CA PRO A 117 1.77 -14.76 13.97
C PRO A 117 0.82 -15.04 12.80
N ASP A 118 -0.43 -14.64 12.91
CA ASP A 118 -1.49 -14.96 11.95
C ASP A 118 -1.68 -13.89 10.86
N ILE A 119 -0.84 -12.84 10.82
CA ILE A 119 -1.05 -11.72 9.91
C ILE A 119 -1.09 -12.15 8.44
N VAL A 120 -0.25 -13.10 8.05
CA VAL A 120 -0.16 -13.61 6.69
C VAL A 120 -1.40 -14.41 6.28
N ASP A 121 -2.10 -15.02 7.22
CA ASP A 121 -3.35 -15.74 6.93
C ASP A 121 -4.44 -14.81 6.42
N TYR A 122 -4.44 -13.55 6.85
CA TYR A 122 -5.41 -12.52 6.44
C TYR A 122 -4.91 -11.65 5.30
N TYR A 123 -3.65 -11.22 5.36
CA TYR A 123 -3.06 -10.31 4.37
C TYR A 123 -2.56 -11.03 3.11
N GLY A 124 -2.22 -12.34 3.24
CA GLY A 124 -1.58 -13.08 2.17
C GLY A 124 -0.15 -12.61 1.89
N HIS A 125 0.30 -12.89 0.67
CA HIS A 125 1.64 -12.58 0.18
C HIS A 125 1.65 -11.61 -1.01
N GLY A 126 0.50 -11.02 -1.34
CA GLY A 126 0.41 -10.13 -2.50
C GLY A 126 -0.86 -9.32 -2.57
N GLU A 127 -0.79 -8.30 -3.40
CA GLU A 127 -1.86 -7.35 -3.67
C GLU A 127 -1.86 -6.98 -5.15
N ILE A 128 -3.04 -6.87 -5.72
CA ILE A 128 -3.23 -6.35 -7.07
C ILE A 128 -4.10 -5.11 -6.98
N THR A 129 -3.67 -4.02 -7.62
CA THR A 129 -4.40 -2.77 -7.70
C THR A 129 -4.60 -2.36 -9.16
N GLY A 130 -5.85 -2.26 -9.57
CA GLY A 130 -6.25 -1.70 -10.86
C GLY A 130 -6.74 -0.27 -10.69
N ILE A 131 -6.25 0.64 -11.54
CA ILE A 131 -6.68 2.05 -11.55
C ILE A 131 -7.19 2.37 -12.95
N TYR A 132 -8.40 2.93 -13.02
CA TYR A 132 -8.97 3.45 -14.25
C TYR A 132 -9.22 4.95 -14.15
N LYS A 133 -8.70 5.70 -15.10
CA LYS A 133 -8.86 7.16 -15.19
C LYS A 133 -9.90 7.50 -16.24
N TRP A 134 -10.91 8.29 -15.87
CA TRP A 134 -11.96 8.73 -16.78
C TRP A 134 -12.35 10.19 -16.51
N ARG A 135 -12.12 11.06 -17.47
CA ARG A 135 -12.49 12.50 -17.40
C ARG A 135 -12.10 13.13 -16.04
N ASP A 136 -10.84 13.03 -15.64
CA ASP A 136 -10.31 13.52 -14.36
C ASP A 136 -10.84 12.81 -13.10
N ASN A 137 -11.69 11.81 -13.23
CA ASN A 137 -12.02 10.89 -12.15
C ASN A 137 -11.01 9.74 -12.12
N SER A 138 -10.80 9.17 -10.95
CA SER A 138 -10.00 7.96 -10.77
C SER A 138 -10.81 6.92 -10.00
N PHE A 139 -10.86 5.72 -10.53
CA PHE A 139 -11.49 4.54 -9.92
C PHE A 139 -10.39 3.54 -9.64
N THR A 140 -10.28 3.12 -8.39
CA THR A 140 -9.26 2.16 -7.95
C THR A 140 -9.94 0.95 -7.33
N LEU A 141 -9.54 -0.24 -7.75
CA LEU A 141 -9.94 -1.49 -7.13
C LEU A 141 -8.66 -2.21 -6.67
N MET A 142 -8.57 -2.49 -5.40
CA MET A 142 -7.48 -3.24 -4.78
C MET A 142 -8.04 -4.56 -4.26
N GLY A 143 -7.29 -5.63 -4.46
CA GLY A 143 -7.56 -6.95 -3.88
C GLY A 143 -6.29 -7.56 -3.33
N ARG A 144 -6.37 -8.14 -2.14
CA ARG A 144 -5.31 -8.91 -1.50
C ARG A 144 -5.89 -10.09 -0.74
N GLY A 145 -5.09 -11.13 -0.54
CA GLY A 145 -5.54 -12.26 0.24
C GLY A 145 -4.59 -13.44 0.23
N ASN A 146 -4.95 -14.43 1.03
CA ASN A 146 -4.27 -15.70 1.11
C ASN A 146 -5.18 -16.79 0.53
N LEU A 147 -4.79 -17.34 -0.61
CA LEU A 147 -5.57 -18.36 -1.31
C LEU A 147 -5.67 -19.67 -0.53
N SER A 148 -4.71 -19.97 0.34
CA SER A 148 -4.72 -21.21 1.15
C SER A 148 -5.69 -21.13 2.31
N THR A 149 -5.91 -19.94 2.89
CA THR A 149 -6.85 -19.72 4.01
C THR A 149 -8.21 -19.23 3.54
N GLY A 150 -8.34 -18.77 2.29
CA GLY A 150 -9.55 -18.16 1.75
C GLY A 150 -9.88 -16.79 2.36
N LYS A 151 -8.95 -16.19 3.13
CA LYS A 151 -9.12 -14.88 3.75
C LYS A 151 -8.52 -13.80 2.86
N GLY A 152 -9.08 -12.58 2.91
CA GLY A 152 -8.59 -11.47 2.13
C GLY A 152 -9.39 -10.20 2.35
N ALA A 153 -9.05 -9.18 1.56
CA ALA A 153 -9.75 -7.90 1.55
C ALA A 153 -9.84 -7.37 0.12
N ALA A 154 -10.91 -6.67 -0.18
CA ALA A 154 -11.05 -5.86 -1.37
C ALA A 154 -11.38 -4.43 -0.96
N GLN A 155 -10.88 -3.46 -1.71
CA GLN A 155 -11.13 -2.05 -1.47
C GLN A 155 -11.45 -1.37 -2.79
N PHE A 156 -12.53 -0.64 -2.83
CA PHE A 156 -12.86 0.26 -3.93
C PHE A 156 -12.65 1.71 -3.50
N THR A 157 -12.05 2.51 -4.38
CA THR A 157 -11.84 3.94 -4.16
C THR A 157 -12.27 4.72 -5.39
N TRP A 158 -13.03 5.78 -5.18
CA TRP A 158 -13.34 6.78 -6.20
C TRP A 158 -12.82 8.14 -5.76
N ALA A 159 -12.02 8.76 -6.62
CA ALA A 159 -11.63 10.16 -6.48
C ALA A 159 -12.24 10.95 -7.65
N SER A 160 -13.03 11.98 -7.34
CA SER A 160 -13.71 12.81 -8.34
C SER A 160 -12.70 13.68 -9.09
N ARG A 161 -13.14 14.28 -10.21
CA ARG A 161 -12.50 15.47 -10.76
C ARG A 161 -12.41 16.58 -9.70
N PRO A 162 -11.53 17.57 -9.88
CA PRO A 162 -11.52 18.75 -9.01
C PRO A 162 -12.90 19.40 -8.94
N LEU A 163 -13.41 19.64 -7.73
CA LEU A 163 -14.72 20.21 -7.47
C LEU A 163 -14.63 21.69 -7.08
N LEU A 164 -13.63 22.03 -6.25
CA LEU A 164 -13.39 23.38 -5.77
C LEU A 164 -11.87 23.61 -5.67
N GLY A 165 -11.27 24.30 -6.65
CA GLY A 165 -9.83 24.43 -6.76
C GLY A 165 -9.18 23.04 -6.85
N PRO A 166 -8.17 22.71 -6.02
CA PRO A 166 -7.52 21.39 -6.03
C PRO A 166 -8.32 20.30 -5.28
N LEU A 167 -9.40 20.65 -4.60
CA LEU A 167 -10.18 19.73 -3.77
C LEU A 167 -10.98 18.74 -4.63
N ARG A 168 -10.92 17.45 -4.27
CA ARG A 168 -11.63 16.35 -4.91
C ARG A 168 -12.57 15.68 -3.91
N GLY A 169 -13.72 15.20 -4.39
CA GLY A 169 -14.52 14.25 -3.64
C GLY A 169 -13.81 12.90 -3.56
N TYR A 170 -13.93 12.21 -2.45
CA TYR A 170 -13.28 10.93 -2.21
C TYR A 170 -14.23 9.98 -1.49
N VAL A 171 -14.37 8.76 -2.01
CA VAL A 171 -15.12 7.66 -1.40
C VAL A 171 -14.25 6.42 -1.39
N GLN A 172 -14.21 5.72 -0.27
CA GLN A 172 -13.50 4.46 -0.10
C GLN A 172 -14.36 3.48 0.67
N VAL A 173 -14.50 2.28 0.17
CA VAL A 173 -15.23 1.17 0.79
C VAL A 173 -14.45 -0.12 0.69
#